data_bd9cb696814b5fe017f80243eabf1b68
#
_entry.id   bd9cb696814b5fe017f80243eabf1b68
#
_cell.length_a   1.000
_cell.length_b   1.000
_cell.length_c   1.000
_cell.angle_alpha   90.00
_cell.angle_beta   90.00
_cell.angle_gamma   90.00
#
_symmetry.space_group_name_H-M   'P 1'
#
loop_
_entity.id
_entity.type
_entity.pdbx_description
1 polymer ?
#
loop_
_entity_poly.entity_id
_entity_poly.type
_entity_poly.pdbx_seq_one_letter_code
_entity_poly.pdbx_strand_id
1 'polypeptide(L)'
;MHTVIRSYSDSGAAALFDLLEASKQEVESLIRAVPGFVSYSLVRTADGGVSVTVCQDKSGTDESLQLAREWIQEHGSDLNVSPPTV
;
A
#
# COMPACT_ATOMS: atom_id res chain seq x y z
N MET A 1 -11.58 -2.59 15.28
CA MET A 1 -10.39 -2.26 14.46
C MET A 1 -10.10 -3.37 13.50
N HIS A 2 -9.76 -3.03 12.28
CA HIS A 2 -9.37 -4.00 11.25
C HIS A 2 -8.05 -3.57 10.63
N THR A 3 -7.13 -4.52 10.46
CA THR A 3 -5.80 -4.25 9.91
C THR A 3 -5.61 -5.09 8.65
N VAL A 4 -5.11 -4.46 7.59
CA VAL A 4 -4.68 -5.18 6.40
C VAL A 4 -3.17 -5.01 6.23
N ILE A 5 -2.49 -6.12 6.00
CA ILE A 5 -1.04 -6.16 5.77
C ILE A 5 -0.81 -6.69 4.37
N ARG A 6 -0.07 -5.93 3.57
CA ARG A 6 0.29 -6.33 2.22
C ARG A 6 1.80 -6.50 2.14
N SER A 7 2.24 -7.70 1.80
CA SER A 7 3.67 -8.02 1.67
C SER A 7 4.07 -8.10 0.21
N TYR A 8 5.14 -7.43 -0.15
CA TYR A 8 5.70 -7.41 -1.49
C TYR A 8 7.12 -7.96 -1.41
N SER A 9 7.40 -9.01 -2.16
CA SER A 9 8.68 -9.72 -2.03
C SER A 9 9.30 -10.19 -3.35
N ASP A 10 8.84 -9.71 -4.49
CA ASP A 10 9.41 -10.10 -5.77
C ASP A 10 10.47 -9.09 -6.26
N SER A 11 11.01 -9.34 -7.46
CA SER A 11 12.06 -8.50 -8.03
C SER A 11 11.64 -7.06 -8.31
N GLY A 12 10.35 -6.79 -8.45
CA GLY A 12 9.83 -5.44 -8.65
C GLY A 12 9.51 -4.69 -7.35
N ALA A 13 9.55 -5.38 -6.22
CA ALA A 13 9.11 -4.81 -4.95
C ALA A 13 9.99 -3.65 -4.47
N ALA A 14 11.30 -3.75 -4.65
CA ALA A 14 12.21 -2.66 -4.26
C ALA A 14 11.93 -1.38 -5.05
N ALA A 15 11.72 -1.49 -6.36
CA ALA A 15 11.37 -0.35 -7.20
C ALA A 15 10.00 0.23 -6.82
N LEU A 16 9.04 -0.63 -6.49
CA LEU A 16 7.73 -0.19 -6.01
C LEU A 16 7.87 0.63 -4.73
N PHE A 17 8.65 0.15 -3.78
CA PHE A 17 8.83 0.87 -2.52
C PHE A 17 9.60 2.16 -2.68
N ASP A 18 10.54 2.23 -3.62
CA ASP A 18 11.18 3.50 -3.99
C ASP A 18 10.13 4.50 -4.49
N LEU A 19 9.22 4.07 -5.34
CA LEU A 19 8.13 4.90 -5.83
C LEU A 19 7.19 5.34 -4.70
N LEU A 20 6.81 4.41 -3.83
CA LEU A 20 5.92 4.70 -2.72
C LEU A 20 6.54 5.70 -1.74
N GLU A 21 7.85 5.56 -1.46
CA GLU A 21 8.55 6.51 -0.60
C GLU A 21 8.66 7.90 -1.24
N ALA A 22 8.94 7.95 -2.53
CA ALA A 22 9.01 9.22 -3.26
C ALA A 22 7.65 9.93 -3.31
N SER A 23 6.57 9.17 -3.30
CA SER A 23 5.20 9.68 -3.35
C SER A 23 4.46 9.52 -2.02
N LYS A 24 5.19 9.40 -0.92
CA LYS A 24 4.63 9.09 0.40
C LYS A 24 3.47 9.99 0.79
N GLN A 25 3.62 11.30 0.62
CA GLN A 25 2.57 12.24 1.00
C GLN A 25 1.31 12.07 0.17
N GLU A 26 1.47 11.82 -1.13
CA GLU A 26 0.34 11.60 -2.03
C GLU A 26 -0.42 10.33 -1.65
N VAL A 27 0.29 9.23 -1.46
CA VAL A 27 -0.30 7.95 -1.09
C VAL A 27 -0.96 8.05 0.29
N GLU A 28 -0.31 8.67 1.24
CA GLU A 28 -0.86 8.84 2.58
C GLU A 28 -2.14 9.67 2.55
N SER A 29 -2.17 10.75 1.79
CA SER A 29 -3.37 11.59 1.64
C SER A 29 -4.53 10.81 1.03
N LEU A 30 -4.23 9.95 0.05
CA LEU A 30 -5.23 9.10 -0.58
C LEU A 30 -5.85 8.12 0.40
N ILE A 31 -5.02 7.44 1.18
CA ILE A 31 -5.48 6.44 2.15
C ILE A 31 -6.20 7.11 3.33
N ARG A 32 -5.74 8.27 3.78
CA ARG A 32 -6.38 9.01 4.86
C ARG A 32 -7.80 9.45 4.55
N ALA A 33 -8.13 9.58 3.28
CA ALA A 33 -9.48 9.94 2.87
C ALA A 33 -10.50 8.81 3.09
N VAL A 34 -10.05 7.60 3.37
CA VAL A 34 -10.92 6.46 3.62
C VAL A 34 -11.68 6.66 4.93
N PRO A 35 -13.03 6.54 4.94
CA PRO A 35 -13.79 6.63 6.18
C PRO A 35 -13.33 5.58 7.20
N GLY A 36 -13.10 6.01 8.44
CA GLY A 36 -12.64 5.12 9.50
C GLY A 36 -11.14 4.87 9.50
N PHE A 37 -10.37 5.59 8.70
CA PHE A 37 -8.91 5.47 8.68
C PHE A 37 -8.33 5.74 10.08
N VAL A 38 -7.37 4.90 10.49
CA VAL A 38 -6.66 5.05 11.77
C VAL A 38 -5.17 5.30 11.52
N SER A 39 -4.50 4.41 10.79
CA SER A 39 -3.07 4.57 10.53
C SER A 39 -2.64 3.86 9.26
N TYR A 40 -1.50 4.30 8.72
CA TYR A 40 -0.88 3.72 7.54
C TYR A 40 0.64 3.77 7.70
N SER A 41 1.29 2.65 7.46
CA SER A 41 2.74 2.53 7.60
C SER A 41 3.34 1.76 6.44
N LEU A 42 4.53 2.17 6.02
CA LEU A 42 5.35 1.44 5.06
C LEU A 42 6.63 1.01 5.76
N VAL A 43 6.95 -0.29 5.66
CA VAL A 43 8.16 -0.86 6.25
C VAL A 43 8.94 -1.57 5.15
N ARG A 44 10.20 -1.18 4.95
CA ARG A 44 11.07 -1.90 4.02
C ARG A 44 11.62 -3.15 4.66
N THR A 45 11.69 -4.21 3.84
CA THR A 45 12.30 -5.47 4.24
C THR A 45 13.42 -5.82 3.26
N ALA A 46 14.19 -6.85 3.56
CA ALA A 46 15.29 -7.31 2.69
C ALA A 46 14.77 -7.70 1.29
N ASP A 47 13.58 -8.27 1.21
CA ASP A 47 13.01 -8.78 -0.04
C ASP A 47 12.09 -7.80 -0.75
N GLY A 48 11.80 -6.66 -0.15
CA GLY A 48 10.85 -5.69 -0.71
C GLY A 48 10.27 -4.80 0.34
N GLY A 49 9.07 -5.11 0.84
CA GLY A 49 8.46 -4.31 1.88
C GLY A 49 7.06 -4.76 2.25
N VAL A 50 6.54 -4.10 3.28
CA VAL A 50 5.22 -4.38 3.83
C VAL A 50 4.49 -3.05 4.00
N SER A 51 3.21 -3.01 3.62
CA SER A 51 2.33 -1.90 3.96
C SER A 51 1.32 -2.37 5.00
N VAL A 52 1.07 -1.53 6.00
CA VAL A 52 0.12 -1.82 7.08
C VAL A 52 -0.91 -0.69 7.12
N THR A 53 -2.17 -1.03 6.92
CA THR A 53 -3.28 -0.07 6.99
C THR A 53 -4.25 -0.51 8.08
N VAL A 54 -4.57 0.39 8.99
CA VAL A 54 -5.52 0.15 10.07
C VAL A 54 -6.71 1.07 9.89
N CYS A 55 -7.90 0.49 9.92
CA CYS A 55 -9.17 1.22 9.87
C CYS A 55 -10.10 0.73 10.99
N GLN A 56 -11.15 1.47 11.25
CA GLN A 56 -12.10 1.08 12.30
C GLN A 56 -12.85 -0.19 11.94
N ASP A 57 -13.10 -0.41 10.65
CA ASP A 57 -13.83 -1.60 10.20
C ASP A 57 -13.26 -2.14 8.87
N LYS A 58 -13.74 -3.31 8.47
CA LYS A 58 -13.27 -4.00 7.27
C LYS A 58 -13.58 -3.23 5.98
N SER A 59 -14.69 -2.51 5.93
CA SER A 59 -15.02 -1.75 4.72
C SER A 59 -13.98 -0.69 4.43
N GLY A 60 -13.40 -0.08 5.45
CA GLY A 60 -12.32 0.88 5.30
C GLY A 60 -11.05 0.25 4.77
N THR A 61 -10.64 -0.90 5.32
CA THR A 61 -9.45 -1.59 4.83
C THR A 61 -9.64 -2.11 3.40
N ASP A 62 -10.81 -2.60 3.05
CA ASP A 62 -11.12 -3.03 1.69
C ASP A 62 -11.01 -1.85 0.71
N GLU A 63 -11.55 -0.70 1.07
CA GLU A 63 -11.44 0.51 0.24
C GLU A 63 -9.99 0.96 0.10
N SER A 64 -9.21 0.92 1.17
CA SER A 64 -7.79 1.28 1.12
C SER A 64 -6.99 0.37 0.19
N LEU A 65 -7.29 -0.93 0.20
CA LEU A 65 -6.67 -1.88 -0.72
C LEU A 65 -6.95 -1.52 -2.18
N GLN A 66 -8.20 -1.18 -2.48
CA GLN A 66 -8.58 -0.82 -3.83
C GLN A 66 -7.91 0.48 -4.29
N LEU A 67 -7.90 1.49 -3.44
CA LEU A 67 -7.26 2.77 -3.75
C LEU A 67 -5.75 2.59 -4.00
N ALA A 68 -5.09 1.80 -3.16
CA ALA A 68 -3.66 1.52 -3.33
C ALA A 68 -3.39 0.76 -4.63
N ARG A 69 -4.23 -0.21 -4.96
CA ARG A 69 -4.10 -0.98 -6.20
C ARG A 69 -4.25 -0.08 -7.42
N GLU A 70 -5.25 0.78 -7.43
CA GLU A 70 -5.48 1.73 -8.52
C GLU A 70 -4.32 2.69 -8.68
N TRP A 71 -3.80 3.21 -7.58
CA TRP A 71 -2.66 4.12 -7.60
C TRP A 71 -1.42 3.44 -8.18
N ILE A 72 -1.15 2.22 -7.77
CA ILE A 72 -0.01 1.44 -8.27
C ILE A 72 -0.16 1.17 -9.77
N GLN A 73 -1.35 0.82 -10.23
CA GLN A 73 -1.59 0.60 -11.65
C GLN A 73 -1.37 1.87 -12.47
N GLU A 74 -1.77 3.01 -11.93
CA GLU A 74 -1.65 4.29 -12.63
C GLU A 74 -0.22 4.81 -12.66
N HIS A 75 0.53 4.66 -11.57
CA HIS A 75 1.85 5.26 -11.41
C HIS A 75 3.01 4.27 -11.54
N GLY A 76 2.74 3.00 -11.36
CA GLY A 76 3.76 1.95 -11.35
C GLY A 76 3.56 0.85 -12.39
N SER A 77 2.83 1.11 -13.47
CA SER A 77 2.53 0.09 -14.49
C SER A 77 3.79 -0.49 -15.16
N ASP A 78 4.88 0.25 -15.17
CA ASP A 78 6.14 -0.18 -15.78
C ASP A 78 6.99 -1.07 -14.86
N LEU A 79 6.57 -1.27 -13.61
CA LEU A 79 7.41 -1.90 -12.60
C LEU A 79 7.32 -3.43 -12.56
N ASN A 80 6.37 -4.04 -13.26
CA ASN A 80 6.23 -5.50 -13.27
C ASN A 80 6.14 -6.11 -11.87
N VAL A 81 5.39 -5.48 -10.98
CA VAL A 81 5.28 -5.94 -9.60
C VAL A 81 4.20 -7.02 -9.50
N SER A 82 4.52 -8.14 -8.86
CA SER A 82 3.53 -9.17 -8.57
C SER A 82 2.52 -8.68 -7.52
N PRO A 83 1.27 -9.20 -7.55
CA PRO A 83 0.30 -8.85 -6.52
C PRO A 83 0.83 -9.13 -5.12
N PRO A 84 0.51 -8.30 -4.13
CA PRO A 84 0.98 -8.53 -2.77
C PRO A 84 0.29 -9.75 -2.13
N THR A 85 0.96 -10.32 -1.15
CA THR A 85 0.35 -11.30 -0.25
C THR A 85 -0.36 -10.55 0.87
N VAL A 86 -1.61 -10.84 1.02
CA VAL A 86 -2.45 -10.17 2.03
C VAL A 86 -2.75 -11.07 3.20
#